data_43340163f470e8fe822406e7610cf492
#
_entry.id   43340163f470e8fe822406e7610cf492
#
_cell.length_a   1.000
_cell.length_b   1.000
_cell.length_c   1.000
_cell.angle_alpha   90.00
_cell.angle_beta   90.00
_cell.angle_gamma   90.00
#
_symmetry.space_group_name_H-M   'P 1'
#
loop_
_entity.id
_entity.type
_entity.pdbx_description
1 polymer ?
#
loop_
_entity_poly.entity_id
_entity_poly.type
_entity_poly.pdbx_seq_one_letter_code
_entity_poly.pdbx_strand_id
1 'polypeptide(L)'
;IDEEGFLSSDNLTEYRLYNADTAAWLYVPGTNINLPVAQSEQSDPEFYLSHGLNKYLKYSGSAFLEAKSAIKTSGKITDQQTVIYGHARDTDIFDQLEHRTILQSWYNNKENRYIYLNTMLEKTVWEVFACYYTDISDPTVSSALSTLNFTDTPEELAHALTESMPVRLREVFQKLGLI
;
A
#
# COMPACT_ATOMS: atom_id res chain seq x y z
N ILE A 1 0.15 -8.44 -17.00
CA ILE A 1 -0.63 -9.22 -16.03
C ILE A 1 -1.43 -10.28 -16.77
N ASP A 2 -1.70 -11.40 -16.11
CA ASP A 2 -2.54 -12.47 -16.63
C ASP A 2 -4.03 -12.09 -16.54
N GLU A 3 -4.92 -12.99 -16.99
CA GLU A 3 -6.37 -12.78 -16.97
C GLU A 3 -6.93 -12.67 -15.54
N GLU A 4 -6.18 -13.14 -14.54
CA GLU A 4 -6.54 -13.06 -13.13
C GLU A 4 -6.06 -11.76 -12.45
N GLY A 5 -5.37 -10.86 -13.17
CA GLY A 5 -4.87 -9.59 -12.66
C GLY A 5 -3.48 -9.67 -12.01
N PHE A 6 -2.75 -10.76 -12.23
CA PHE A 6 -1.42 -10.93 -11.64
C PHE A 6 -0.29 -10.79 -12.66
N LEU A 7 0.84 -10.29 -12.19
CA LEU A 7 2.08 -10.35 -12.95
C LEU A 7 2.58 -11.80 -12.98
N SER A 8 3.13 -12.24 -14.11
CA SER A 8 3.80 -13.54 -14.13
C SER A 8 5.00 -13.55 -13.18
N SER A 9 5.28 -14.69 -12.57
CA SER A 9 6.44 -14.85 -11.67
C SER A 9 7.76 -14.52 -12.35
N ASP A 10 7.85 -14.80 -13.66
CA ASP A 10 9.04 -14.52 -14.45
C ASP A 10 9.31 -13.02 -14.56
N ASN A 11 8.27 -12.22 -14.80
CA ASN A 11 8.39 -10.77 -14.87
C ASN A 11 8.83 -10.16 -13.52
N LEU A 12 8.28 -10.63 -12.40
CA LEU A 12 8.71 -10.14 -11.08
C LEU A 12 10.17 -10.51 -10.80
N THR A 13 10.61 -11.70 -11.25
CA THR A 13 12.01 -12.13 -11.17
C THR A 13 12.92 -11.21 -11.98
N GLU A 14 12.53 -10.80 -13.19
CA GLU A 14 13.30 -9.85 -14.00
C GLU A 14 13.46 -8.49 -13.31
N TYR A 15 12.38 -7.97 -12.73
CA TYR A 15 12.47 -6.73 -11.94
C TYR A 15 13.38 -6.87 -10.73
N ARG A 16 13.37 -8.02 -10.07
CA ARG A 16 14.25 -8.31 -8.94
C ARG A 16 15.72 -8.46 -9.36
N LEU A 17 15.98 -8.98 -10.55
CA LEU A 17 17.34 -8.98 -11.13
C LEU A 17 17.83 -7.56 -11.45
N TYR A 18 16.93 -6.69 -11.91
CA TYR A 18 17.24 -5.30 -12.15
C TYR A 18 17.50 -4.52 -10.84
N ASN A 19 16.69 -4.74 -9.83
CA ASN A 19 16.84 -4.18 -8.50
C ASN A 19 16.45 -5.22 -7.44
N ALA A 20 17.42 -5.70 -6.66
CA ALA A 20 17.23 -6.70 -5.61
C ALA A 20 16.26 -6.24 -4.51
N ASP A 21 15.95 -4.95 -4.43
CA ASP A 21 14.97 -4.40 -3.50
C ASP A 21 13.52 -4.54 -3.99
N THR A 22 13.30 -5.00 -5.23
CA THR A 22 11.96 -5.31 -5.70
C THR A 22 11.38 -6.48 -4.91
N ALA A 23 10.33 -6.22 -4.15
CA ALA A 23 9.74 -7.18 -3.22
C ALA A 23 8.39 -7.71 -3.69
N ALA A 24 7.62 -6.88 -4.40
CA ALA A 24 6.27 -7.21 -4.83
C ALA A 24 5.87 -6.47 -6.11
N TRP A 25 4.70 -6.81 -6.63
CA TRP A 25 4.01 -6.10 -7.70
C TRP A 25 2.62 -5.73 -7.25
N LEU A 26 2.24 -4.46 -7.42
CA LEU A 26 0.95 -3.92 -7.05
C LEU A 26 0.12 -3.61 -8.30
N TYR A 27 -1.09 -4.13 -8.35
CA TYR A 27 -2.08 -3.78 -9.35
C TYR A 27 -3.40 -3.34 -8.70
N VAL A 28 -3.90 -2.19 -9.10
CA VAL A 28 -5.17 -1.61 -8.62
C VAL A 28 -6.09 -1.40 -9.83
N PRO A 29 -7.09 -2.26 -10.04
CA PRO A 29 -8.02 -2.15 -11.17
C PRO A 29 -8.69 -0.79 -11.25
N GLY A 30 -8.95 -0.33 -12.47
CA GLY A 30 -9.59 0.97 -12.70
C GLY A 30 -8.68 2.18 -12.45
N THR A 31 -7.39 1.94 -12.24
CA THR A 31 -6.35 2.97 -12.13
C THR A 31 -5.16 2.64 -13.03
N ASN A 32 -4.19 3.54 -13.11
CA ASN A 32 -2.89 3.28 -13.76
C ASN A 32 -1.86 2.62 -12.82
N ILE A 33 -2.26 2.23 -11.60
CA ILE A 33 -1.39 1.57 -10.65
C ILE A 33 -1.22 0.11 -11.07
N ASN A 34 -0.11 -0.16 -11.74
CA ASN A 34 0.33 -1.47 -12.18
C ASN A 34 1.86 -1.44 -12.23
N LEU A 35 2.50 -1.64 -11.05
CA LEU A 35 3.89 -1.26 -10.85
C LEU A 35 4.59 -2.12 -9.80
N PRO A 36 5.93 -2.21 -9.89
CA PRO A 36 6.74 -2.88 -8.89
C PRO A 36 6.78 -2.08 -7.58
N VAL A 37 6.86 -2.82 -6.48
CA VAL A 37 6.99 -2.29 -5.13
C VAL A 37 8.36 -2.69 -4.58
N ALA A 38 9.15 -1.69 -4.18
CA ALA A 38 10.45 -1.91 -3.57
C ALA A 38 10.33 -2.07 -2.05
N GLN A 39 11.40 -2.53 -1.40
CA GLN A 39 11.54 -2.50 0.04
C GLN A 39 12.95 -2.08 0.42
N SER A 40 13.06 -0.94 1.10
CA SER A 40 14.33 -0.38 1.57
C SER A 40 14.95 -1.22 2.68
N GLU A 41 16.19 -0.92 3.01
CA GLU A 41 16.83 -1.42 4.22
C GLU A 41 16.34 -0.64 5.45
N GLN A 42 16.36 -1.27 6.62
CA GLN A 42 15.95 -0.62 7.88
C GLN A 42 16.85 0.58 8.26
N SER A 43 18.07 0.63 7.75
CA SER A 43 19.00 1.73 7.95
C SER A 43 18.62 3.00 7.18
N ASP A 44 17.83 2.85 6.10
CA ASP A 44 17.31 3.96 5.29
C ASP A 44 15.89 3.61 4.81
N PRO A 45 14.90 3.63 5.70
CA PRO A 45 13.55 3.13 5.42
C PRO A 45 12.80 3.95 4.38
N GLU A 46 13.17 5.21 4.19
CA GLU A 46 12.53 6.15 3.26
C GLU A 46 13.29 6.33 1.94
N PHE A 47 14.29 5.51 1.65
CA PHE A 47 15.11 5.62 0.44
C PHE A 47 14.26 5.81 -0.83
N TYR A 48 13.23 5.00 -1.02
CA TYR A 48 12.37 5.05 -2.21
C TYR A 48 11.34 6.18 -2.19
N LEU A 49 11.26 6.97 -1.13
CA LEU A 49 10.46 8.19 -1.13
C LEU A 49 10.98 9.22 -2.14
N SER A 50 12.29 9.20 -2.42
CA SER A 50 12.96 10.12 -3.34
C SER A 50 13.83 9.44 -4.41
N HIS A 51 13.73 8.12 -4.56
CA HIS A 51 14.53 7.36 -5.53
C HIS A 51 13.64 6.46 -6.40
N GLY A 52 14.02 6.37 -7.67
CA GLY A 52 13.46 5.39 -8.60
C GLY A 52 13.98 3.98 -8.33
N LEU A 53 13.38 2.97 -9.00
CA LEU A 53 13.90 1.59 -8.95
C LEU A 53 15.31 1.44 -9.50
N ASN A 54 15.78 2.36 -10.34
CA ASN A 54 17.16 2.44 -10.79
C ASN A 54 18.11 3.01 -9.72
N LYS A 55 17.61 3.30 -8.52
CA LYS A 55 18.33 3.92 -7.40
C LYS A 55 18.85 5.34 -7.64
N TYR A 56 18.47 5.99 -8.75
CA TYR A 56 18.73 7.41 -8.96
C TYR A 56 17.65 8.28 -8.34
N LEU A 57 18.02 9.50 -8.01
CA LEU A 57 17.08 10.51 -7.50
C LEU A 57 15.89 10.66 -8.48
N LYS A 58 14.70 10.54 -7.94
CA LYS A 58 13.43 10.74 -8.63
C LYS A 58 12.47 11.44 -7.66
N TYR A 59 12.00 12.62 -8.01
CA TYR A 59 11.17 13.45 -7.13
C TYR A 59 9.87 12.76 -6.67
N SER A 60 9.23 11.99 -7.55
CA SER A 60 8.04 11.20 -7.22
C SER A 60 8.35 9.86 -6.55
N GLY A 61 9.62 9.51 -6.36
CA GLY A 61 10.02 8.26 -5.75
C GLY A 61 9.54 7.01 -6.50
N SER A 62 9.32 5.97 -5.74
CA SER A 62 8.72 4.70 -6.16
C SER A 62 7.72 4.22 -5.11
N ALA A 63 6.83 3.31 -5.44
CA ALA A 63 6.06 2.60 -4.43
C ALA A 63 6.98 1.69 -3.61
N PHE A 64 6.84 1.70 -2.29
CA PHE A 64 7.70 0.90 -1.42
C PHE A 64 6.98 0.41 -0.16
N LEU A 65 7.43 -0.75 0.31
CA LEU A 65 6.96 -1.38 1.55
C LEU A 65 7.64 -0.74 2.77
N GLU A 66 6.95 -0.79 3.88
CA GLU A 66 7.57 -0.56 5.20
C GLU A 66 8.82 -1.44 5.33
N ALA A 67 9.93 -0.83 5.76
CA ALA A 67 11.24 -1.49 5.78
C ALA A 67 11.29 -2.72 6.75
N LYS A 68 10.40 -2.78 7.73
CA LYS A 68 10.30 -3.90 8.68
C LYS A 68 9.54 -5.11 8.13
N SER A 69 8.83 -4.96 7.00
CA SER A 69 8.10 -6.08 6.40
C SER A 69 9.01 -7.25 6.07
N ALA A 70 8.50 -8.47 6.22
CA ALA A 70 9.22 -9.68 5.88
C ALA A 70 9.16 -10.05 4.39
N ILE A 71 8.38 -9.34 3.58
CA ILE A 71 8.07 -9.74 2.18
C ILE A 71 9.33 -9.89 1.31
N LYS A 72 10.27 -8.93 1.37
CA LYS A 72 11.51 -8.99 0.58
C LYS A 72 12.33 -10.23 0.87
N THR A 73 12.38 -10.66 2.13
CA THR A 73 13.22 -11.77 2.59
C THR A 73 12.52 -13.12 2.51
N SER A 74 11.23 -13.18 2.87
CA SER A 74 10.44 -14.42 2.88
C SER A 74 9.86 -14.76 1.51
N GLY A 75 9.65 -13.76 0.66
CA GLY A 75 8.87 -13.88 -0.57
C GLY A 75 7.37 -14.02 -0.34
N LYS A 76 6.90 -13.87 0.90
CA LYS A 76 5.50 -14.08 1.32
C LYS A 76 5.03 -12.97 2.23
N ILE A 77 3.71 -12.80 2.30
CA ILE A 77 3.04 -11.91 3.24
C ILE A 77 2.81 -12.69 4.53
N THR A 78 3.70 -12.51 5.48
CA THR A 78 3.64 -13.17 6.80
C THR A 78 3.30 -12.20 7.92
N ASP A 79 3.41 -10.90 7.64
CA ASP A 79 3.08 -9.85 8.59
C ASP A 79 1.56 -9.72 8.71
N GLN A 80 1.07 -9.39 9.90
CA GLN A 80 -0.36 -9.12 10.11
C GLN A 80 -0.81 -7.84 9.41
N GLN A 81 0.12 -6.93 9.17
CA GLN A 81 -0.09 -5.69 8.46
C GLN A 81 0.97 -5.51 7.37
N THR A 82 0.53 -5.13 6.19
CA THR A 82 1.41 -4.72 5.09
C THR A 82 1.14 -3.26 4.74
N VAL A 83 2.14 -2.41 4.86
CA VAL A 83 2.03 -0.99 4.51
C VAL A 83 2.83 -0.71 3.26
N ILE A 84 2.18 -0.10 2.27
CA ILE A 84 2.80 0.34 1.01
C ILE A 84 2.68 1.86 0.94
N TYR A 85 3.81 2.52 0.78
CA TYR A 85 3.94 3.96 0.63
C TYR A 85 4.15 4.35 -0.82
N GLY A 86 3.78 5.57 -1.15
CA GLY A 86 4.06 6.18 -2.43
C GLY A 86 3.55 7.60 -2.49
N HIS A 87 4.19 8.45 -3.29
CA HIS A 87 3.67 9.79 -3.54
C HIS A 87 2.41 9.77 -4.41
N ALA A 88 1.53 10.71 -4.16
CA ALA A 88 0.37 11.02 -4.97
C ALA A 88 0.62 12.35 -5.71
N ARG A 89 1.61 12.37 -6.62
CA ARG A 89 2.02 13.57 -7.36
C ARG A 89 2.20 13.29 -8.84
N ASP A 90 1.77 14.23 -9.68
CA ASP A 90 2.15 14.38 -11.10
C ASP A 90 2.05 13.10 -11.95
N THR A 91 0.89 12.45 -11.97
CA THR A 91 0.60 11.25 -12.78
C THR A 91 1.35 9.98 -12.40
N ASP A 92 2.18 10.03 -11.37
CA ASP A 92 2.95 8.88 -10.88
C ASP A 92 2.26 8.19 -9.70
N ILE A 93 2.63 6.98 -9.43
CA ILE A 93 2.28 6.11 -8.29
C ILE A 93 0.80 6.17 -7.89
N PHE A 94 0.39 7.02 -6.92
CA PHE A 94 -0.96 7.06 -6.35
C PHE A 94 -1.76 8.33 -6.71
N ASP A 95 -1.33 9.08 -7.72
CA ASP A 95 -1.99 10.33 -8.16
C ASP A 95 -3.50 10.18 -8.36
N GLN A 96 -3.94 9.13 -9.04
CA GLN A 96 -5.37 8.90 -9.28
C GLN A 96 -6.18 8.68 -8.01
N LEU A 97 -5.55 8.25 -6.91
CA LEU A 97 -6.20 8.07 -5.63
C LEU A 97 -6.20 9.35 -4.77
N GLU A 98 -5.42 10.37 -5.14
CA GLU A 98 -5.40 11.66 -4.45
C GLU A 98 -6.66 12.50 -4.76
N HIS A 99 -7.17 12.40 -5.98
CA HIS A 99 -8.34 13.17 -6.37
C HIS A 99 -9.63 12.60 -5.79
N ARG A 100 -10.24 13.33 -4.86
CA ARG A 100 -11.46 12.89 -4.14
C ARG A 100 -12.54 12.35 -5.06
N THR A 101 -12.80 13.01 -6.20
CA THR A 101 -13.83 12.60 -7.16
C THR A 101 -13.46 11.28 -7.84
N ILE A 102 -12.20 11.11 -8.19
CA ILE A 102 -11.69 9.90 -8.83
C ILE A 102 -11.72 8.76 -7.83
N LEU A 103 -11.21 8.97 -6.62
CA LEU A 103 -11.21 7.98 -5.54
C LEU A 103 -12.64 7.53 -5.20
N GLN A 104 -13.59 8.45 -5.09
CA GLN A 104 -14.97 8.11 -4.80
C GLN A 104 -15.63 7.31 -5.94
N SER A 105 -15.37 7.70 -7.19
CA SER A 105 -15.87 6.98 -8.36
C SER A 105 -15.26 5.59 -8.45
N TRP A 106 -13.96 5.48 -8.21
CA TRP A 106 -13.24 4.21 -8.18
C TRP A 106 -13.78 3.29 -7.09
N TYR A 107 -13.92 3.78 -5.84
CA TYR A 107 -14.42 3.00 -4.71
C TYR A 107 -15.88 2.54 -4.89
N ASN A 108 -16.72 3.35 -5.53
CA ASN A 108 -18.11 3.02 -5.78
C ASN A 108 -18.30 1.95 -6.88
N ASN A 109 -17.29 1.74 -7.72
CA ASN A 109 -17.32 0.67 -8.70
C ASN A 109 -16.93 -0.66 -8.01
N LYS A 110 -17.89 -1.58 -7.90
CA LYS A 110 -17.67 -2.86 -7.21
C LYS A 110 -16.57 -3.72 -7.83
N GLU A 111 -16.31 -3.56 -9.12
CA GLU A 111 -15.25 -4.27 -9.83
C GLU A 111 -13.86 -3.80 -9.44
N ASN A 112 -13.73 -2.58 -8.90
CA ASN A 112 -12.46 -1.98 -8.49
C ASN A 112 -12.11 -2.25 -7.00
N ARG A 113 -12.95 -2.97 -6.27
CA ARG A 113 -12.77 -3.18 -4.83
C ARG A 113 -11.62 -4.08 -4.44
N TYR A 114 -10.96 -4.66 -5.41
CA TYR A 114 -9.89 -5.61 -5.16
C TYR A 114 -8.54 -5.02 -5.57
N ILE A 115 -7.55 -5.20 -4.71
CA ILE A 115 -6.16 -4.88 -4.97
C ILE A 115 -5.40 -6.19 -5.07
N TYR A 116 -4.56 -6.31 -6.07
CA TYR A 116 -3.75 -7.48 -6.33
C TYR A 116 -2.31 -7.19 -5.93
N LEU A 117 -1.78 -8.00 -5.04
CA LEU A 117 -0.39 -7.92 -4.60
C LEU A 117 0.29 -9.25 -4.83
N ASN A 118 1.24 -9.27 -5.76
CA ASN A 118 2.09 -10.42 -6.02
C ASN A 118 3.40 -10.25 -5.28
N THR A 119 3.80 -11.28 -4.58
CA THR A 119 5.15 -11.43 -4.08
C THR A 119 5.89 -12.50 -4.88
N MET A 120 7.13 -12.82 -4.52
CA MET A 120 7.89 -13.87 -5.20
C MET A 120 7.23 -15.26 -5.10
N LEU A 121 6.50 -15.53 -4.03
CA LEU A 121 5.95 -16.85 -3.74
C LEU A 121 4.43 -16.87 -3.59
N GLU A 122 3.75 -15.72 -3.63
CA GLU A 122 2.31 -15.63 -3.39
C GLU A 122 1.64 -14.63 -4.33
N LYS A 123 0.42 -14.98 -4.74
CA LYS A 123 -0.54 -14.11 -5.40
C LYS A 123 -1.68 -13.85 -4.42
N THR A 124 -1.89 -12.60 -4.03
CA THR A 124 -2.91 -12.23 -3.05
C THR A 124 -3.88 -11.21 -3.60
N VAL A 125 -5.13 -11.32 -3.18
CA VAL A 125 -6.22 -10.39 -3.52
C VAL A 125 -6.76 -9.81 -2.23
N TRP A 126 -6.83 -8.49 -2.16
CA TRP A 126 -7.26 -7.74 -0.99
C TRP A 126 -8.52 -6.95 -1.30
N GLU A 127 -9.57 -7.14 -0.53
CA GLU A 127 -10.79 -6.34 -0.67
C GLU A 127 -10.64 -5.02 0.06
N VAL A 128 -10.90 -3.92 -0.66
CA VAL A 128 -10.85 -2.57 -0.08
C VAL A 128 -12.14 -2.31 0.69
N PHE A 129 -12.04 -2.18 1.99
CA PHE A 129 -13.18 -1.88 2.87
C PHE A 129 -13.35 -0.39 3.17
N ALA A 130 -12.28 0.41 3.06
CA ALA A 130 -12.33 1.85 3.31
C ALA A 130 -11.30 2.62 2.49
N CYS A 131 -11.66 3.83 2.08
CA CYS A 131 -10.78 4.84 1.52
C CYS A 131 -11.09 6.18 2.16
N TYR A 132 -10.08 6.88 2.66
CA TYR A 132 -10.28 8.17 3.33
C TYR A 132 -9.07 9.08 3.21
N TYR A 133 -9.30 10.37 3.39
CA TYR A 133 -8.25 11.37 3.53
C TYR A 133 -8.08 11.71 5.00
N THR A 134 -6.86 11.85 5.43
CA THR A 134 -6.55 12.27 6.78
C THR A 134 -5.41 13.28 6.75
N ASP A 135 -5.35 14.14 7.76
CA ASP A 135 -4.29 15.12 7.93
C ASP A 135 -3.27 14.56 8.94
N ILE A 136 -2.08 14.23 8.45
CA ILE A 136 -0.99 13.72 9.31
C ILE A 136 -0.42 14.79 10.24
N SER A 137 -0.75 16.08 10.03
CA SER A 137 -0.40 17.14 10.99
C SER A 137 -1.31 17.15 12.21
N ASP A 138 -2.46 16.45 12.18
CA ASP A 138 -3.29 16.22 13.36
C ASP A 138 -2.54 15.30 14.33
N PRO A 139 -2.26 15.75 15.56
CA PRO A 139 -1.51 14.95 16.52
C PRO A 139 -2.17 13.60 16.87
N THR A 140 -3.50 13.52 16.81
CA THR A 140 -4.24 12.30 17.09
C THR A 140 -3.99 11.26 15.98
N VAL A 141 -4.06 11.70 14.72
CA VAL A 141 -3.81 10.86 13.55
C VAL A 141 -2.35 10.41 13.52
N SER A 142 -1.42 11.34 13.69
CA SER A 142 0.01 11.04 13.71
C SER A 142 0.37 10.06 14.81
N SER A 143 -0.20 10.23 16.02
CA SER A 143 0.00 9.29 17.12
C SER A 143 -0.56 7.90 16.80
N ALA A 144 -1.79 7.81 16.28
CA ALA A 144 -2.40 6.53 15.93
C ALA A 144 -1.58 5.79 14.86
N LEU A 145 -1.14 6.48 13.81
CA LEU A 145 -0.32 5.86 12.77
C LEU A 145 1.06 5.43 13.27
N SER A 146 1.68 6.19 14.18
CA SER A 146 3.00 5.88 14.73
C SER A 146 2.99 4.68 15.69
N THR A 147 1.82 4.31 16.24
CA THR A 147 1.66 3.16 17.13
C THR A 147 1.43 1.84 16.40
N LEU A 148 1.21 1.88 15.07
CA LEU A 148 1.05 0.66 14.28
C LEU A 148 2.32 -0.18 14.33
N ASN A 149 2.19 -1.42 14.76
CA ASN A 149 3.26 -2.40 14.80
C ASN A 149 2.90 -3.63 13.96
N PHE A 150 3.90 -4.23 13.33
CA PHE A 150 3.73 -5.46 12.55
C PHE A 150 3.38 -6.68 13.40
N THR A 151 3.53 -6.55 14.73
CA THR A 151 3.22 -7.60 15.71
C THR A 151 1.90 -7.36 16.44
N ASP A 152 1.18 -6.28 16.13
CA ASP A 152 -0.09 -5.98 16.77
C ASP A 152 -1.14 -7.04 16.44
N THR A 153 -2.03 -7.29 17.38
CA THR A 153 -3.19 -8.17 17.13
C THR A 153 -4.16 -7.52 16.14
N PRO A 154 -5.03 -8.29 15.47
CA PRO A 154 -6.05 -7.71 14.61
C PRO A 154 -6.92 -6.66 15.30
N GLU A 155 -7.19 -6.83 16.60
CA GLU A 155 -7.97 -5.88 17.42
C GLU A 155 -7.19 -4.58 17.66
N GLU A 156 -5.90 -4.66 17.96
CA GLU A 156 -5.03 -3.49 18.13
C GLU A 156 -4.88 -2.71 16.84
N LEU A 157 -4.68 -3.41 15.71
CA LEU A 157 -4.63 -2.79 14.40
C LEU A 157 -5.97 -2.13 14.03
N ALA A 158 -7.10 -2.80 14.28
CA ALA A 158 -8.42 -2.24 14.04
C ALA A 158 -8.65 -0.98 14.88
N HIS A 159 -8.21 -0.97 16.14
CA HIS A 159 -8.30 0.20 17.01
C HIS A 159 -7.45 1.36 16.48
N ALA A 160 -6.18 1.13 16.14
CA ALA A 160 -5.29 2.16 15.64
C ALA A 160 -5.77 2.74 14.29
N LEU A 161 -6.25 1.88 13.37
CA LEU A 161 -6.86 2.31 12.12
C LEU A 161 -8.11 3.15 12.36
N THR A 162 -8.96 2.75 13.32
CA THR A 162 -10.16 3.50 13.71
C THR A 162 -9.83 4.88 14.23
N GLU A 163 -8.81 5.00 15.08
CA GLU A 163 -8.35 6.30 15.61
C GLU A 163 -7.77 7.21 14.50
N SER A 164 -7.16 6.65 13.46
CA SER A 164 -6.67 7.41 12.30
C SER A 164 -7.77 7.85 11.33
N MET A 165 -8.99 7.29 11.44
CA MET A 165 -10.10 7.64 10.55
C MET A 165 -10.70 9.01 10.88
N PRO A 166 -11.17 9.76 9.85
CA PRO A 166 -12.02 10.92 10.07
C PRO A 166 -13.26 10.57 10.90
N VAL A 167 -13.65 11.45 11.83
CA VAL A 167 -14.76 11.22 12.77
C VAL A 167 -16.04 10.72 12.09
N ARG A 168 -16.41 11.35 10.96
CA ARG A 168 -17.62 10.94 10.21
C ARG A 168 -17.55 9.52 9.68
N LEU A 169 -16.38 9.08 9.26
CA LEU A 169 -16.20 7.72 8.76
C LEU A 169 -16.28 6.72 9.91
N ARG A 170 -15.66 7.04 11.04
CA ARG A 170 -15.72 6.25 12.27
C ARG A 170 -17.17 6.02 12.72
N GLU A 171 -17.99 7.09 12.75
CA GLU A 171 -19.41 6.99 13.09
C GLU A 171 -20.20 6.05 12.15
N VAL A 172 -19.86 6.06 10.85
CA VAL A 172 -20.49 5.15 9.88
C VAL A 172 -20.11 3.70 10.18
N PHE A 173 -18.83 3.42 10.42
CA PHE A 173 -18.36 2.07 10.74
C PHE A 173 -18.94 1.54 12.05
N GLN A 174 -19.06 2.40 13.08
CA GLN A 174 -19.74 2.06 14.33
C GLN A 174 -21.20 1.70 14.11
N LYS A 175 -21.94 2.49 13.30
CA LYS A 175 -23.34 2.21 12.98
C LYS A 175 -23.53 0.92 12.20
N LEU A 176 -22.54 0.52 11.41
CA LEU A 176 -22.54 -0.73 10.65
C LEU A 176 -22.05 -1.93 11.49
N GLY A 177 -21.59 -1.70 12.72
CA GLY A 177 -21.05 -2.75 13.59
C GLY A 177 -19.74 -3.35 13.08
N LEU A 178 -18.95 -2.56 12.35
CA LEU A 178 -17.67 -2.99 11.79
C LEU A 178 -16.49 -2.68 12.73
N ILE A 179 -16.71 -1.80 13.71
CA ILE A 179 -15.78 -1.42 14.77
C ILE A 179 -16.54 -1.10 16.05
#